data_9c67ff9922f723d488e95dc44051694c
#
_entry.id   9c67ff9922f723d488e95dc44051694c
#
_cell.length_a   1.000
_cell.length_b   1.000
_cell.length_c   1.000
_cell.angle_alpha   90.00
_cell.angle_beta   90.00
_cell.angle_gamma   90.00
#
_symmetry.space_group_name_H-M   'P 1'
#
loop_
_entity.id
_entity.type
_entity.pdbx_description
1 polymer ?
#
loop_
_entity_poly.entity_id
_entity_poly.type
_entity_poly.pdbx_seq_one_letter_code
_entity_poly.pdbx_strand_id
1 'polypeptide(L)'
;CSVCLGYINDKFGVKAGLIWGFVFIALGYGTMIASIGNPMLCMLASFLVGLGGSMYTVQCPLLAKTALGEKDYSSIWSLMMMGNSMVGALSFSSIGLFYDVGGSYVGAFLMAICLYGAAVLIGAFALNKSKQLRKTQI
;
A
#
# COMPACT_ATOMS: atom_id res chain seq x y z
N CYS A 1 -5.05 -9.06 10.87
CA CYS A 1 -4.32 -9.08 9.57
C CYS A 1 -2.87 -8.68 9.71
N SER A 2 -2.54 -7.68 10.51
CA SER A 2 -1.14 -7.26 10.76
C SER A 2 -0.26 -8.40 11.27
N VAL A 3 -0.79 -9.28 12.12
CA VAL A 3 -0.09 -10.47 12.63
C VAL A 3 0.20 -11.48 11.51
N CYS A 4 -0.79 -11.74 10.65
CA CYS A 4 -0.60 -12.64 9.50
C CYS A 4 0.43 -12.10 8.52
N LEU A 5 0.41 -10.79 8.27
CA LEU A 5 1.37 -10.15 7.39
C LEU A 5 2.78 -10.16 8.01
N GLY A 6 2.91 -9.98 9.33
CA GLY A 6 4.17 -10.14 10.05
C GLY A 6 4.74 -11.54 9.86
N TYR A 7 3.94 -12.57 10.08
CA TYR A 7 4.35 -13.96 9.89
C TYR A 7 4.79 -14.28 8.45
N ILE A 8 4.08 -13.73 7.44
CA ILE A 8 4.45 -13.89 6.02
C ILE A 8 5.77 -13.18 5.73
N ASN A 9 5.99 -11.99 6.28
CA ASN A 9 7.24 -11.26 6.13
C ASN A 9 8.44 -12.00 6.75
N ASP A 10 8.24 -12.61 7.92
CA ASP A 10 9.29 -13.37 8.61
C ASP A 10 9.66 -14.65 7.87
N LYS A 11 8.69 -15.34 7.27
CA LYS A 11 8.90 -16.61 6.59
C LYS A 11 9.31 -16.46 5.11
N PHE A 12 8.71 -15.53 4.39
CA PHE A 12 8.87 -15.35 2.93
C PHE A 12 9.58 -14.05 2.54
N GLY A 13 9.86 -13.20 3.51
CA GLY A 13 10.53 -11.92 3.32
C GLY A 13 9.62 -10.78 2.88
N VAL A 14 10.14 -9.56 3.01
CA VAL A 14 9.42 -8.29 2.78
C VAL A 14 8.79 -8.18 1.38
N LYS A 15 9.38 -8.83 0.37
CA LYS A 15 8.82 -8.85 -1.00
C LYS A 15 7.50 -9.60 -1.10
N ALA A 16 7.38 -10.72 -0.39
CA ALA A 16 6.15 -11.50 -0.37
C ALA A 16 5.00 -10.71 0.28
N GLY A 17 5.30 -9.97 1.35
CA GLY A 17 4.35 -9.07 1.98
C GLY A 17 3.87 -7.95 1.05
N LEU A 18 4.75 -7.38 0.22
CA LEU A 18 4.37 -6.37 -0.78
C LEU A 18 3.37 -6.92 -1.81
N ILE A 19 3.65 -8.10 -2.34
CA ILE A 19 2.77 -8.77 -3.32
C ILE A 19 1.43 -9.12 -2.68
N TRP A 20 1.45 -9.67 -1.47
CA TRP A 20 0.25 -9.97 -0.70
C TRP A 20 -0.66 -8.74 -0.54
N GLY A 21 -0.10 -7.63 -0.04
CA GLY A 21 -0.87 -6.40 0.13
C GLY A 21 -1.47 -5.88 -1.16
N PHE A 22 -0.69 -5.90 -2.26
CA PHE A 22 -1.18 -5.48 -3.57
C PHE A 22 -2.35 -6.33 -4.07
N VAL A 23 -2.25 -7.66 -3.98
CA VAL A 23 -3.30 -8.59 -4.42
C VAL A 23 -4.60 -8.34 -3.66
N PHE A 24 -4.55 -8.20 -2.34
CA PHE A 24 -5.76 -7.95 -1.54
C PHE A 24 -6.38 -6.59 -1.78
N ILE A 25 -5.56 -5.55 -2.00
CA ILE A 25 -6.06 -4.21 -2.34
C ILE A 25 -6.67 -4.20 -3.73
N ALA A 26 -6.01 -4.80 -4.72
CA ALA A 26 -6.54 -4.88 -6.08
C ALA A 26 -7.86 -5.67 -6.14
N LEU A 27 -7.93 -6.80 -5.44
CA LEU A 27 -9.17 -7.57 -5.29
C LEU A 27 -10.26 -6.77 -4.57
N GLY A 28 -9.91 -6.06 -3.49
CA GLY A 28 -10.84 -5.25 -2.73
C GLY A 28 -11.45 -4.11 -3.54
N TYR A 29 -10.65 -3.33 -4.23
CA TYR A 29 -11.15 -2.27 -5.11
C TYR A 29 -11.86 -2.84 -6.36
N GLY A 30 -11.38 -3.94 -6.92
CA GLY A 30 -12.06 -4.63 -8.03
C GLY A 30 -13.46 -5.11 -7.64
N THR A 31 -13.61 -5.75 -6.48
CA THR A 31 -14.92 -6.15 -5.95
C THR A 31 -15.79 -4.94 -5.59
N MET A 32 -15.20 -3.83 -5.17
CA MET A 32 -15.93 -2.59 -4.89
C MET A 32 -16.54 -1.97 -6.17
N ILE A 33 -15.80 -2.00 -7.27
CA ILE A 33 -16.33 -1.59 -8.59
C ILE A 33 -17.45 -2.52 -9.06
N ALA A 34 -17.30 -3.84 -8.84
CA ALA A 34 -18.31 -4.83 -9.23
C ALA A 34 -19.55 -4.84 -8.32
N SER A 35 -19.47 -4.25 -7.13
CA SER A 35 -20.53 -4.26 -6.12
C SER A 35 -21.63 -3.21 -6.34
N ILE A 36 -21.59 -2.48 -7.45
CA ILE A 36 -22.58 -1.46 -7.77
C ILE A 36 -23.98 -2.10 -7.82
N GLY A 37 -24.76 -1.92 -6.74
CA GLY A 37 -26.12 -2.47 -6.60
C GLY A 37 -26.29 -3.64 -5.62
N ASN A 38 -25.22 -4.22 -5.08
CA ASN A 38 -25.29 -5.33 -4.11
C ASN A 38 -24.61 -4.98 -2.78
N PRO A 39 -25.35 -4.69 -1.69
CA PRO A 39 -24.76 -4.29 -0.41
C PRO A 39 -23.89 -5.39 0.22
N MET A 40 -24.17 -6.65 -0.04
CA MET A 40 -23.44 -7.77 0.52
C MET A 40 -22.03 -7.90 -0.10
N LEU A 41 -21.89 -7.62 -1.40
CA LEU A 41 -20.59 -7.52 -2.07
C LEU A 41 -19.78 -6.33 -1.57
N CYS A 42 -20.44 -5.23 -1.21
CA CYS A 42 -19.80 -4.05 -0.64
C CYS A 42 -19.16 -4.35 0.73
N MET A 43 -19.81 -5.14 1.59
CA MET A 43 -19.25 -5.58 2.86
C MET A 43 -18.00 -6.48 2.64
N LEU A 44 -18.06 -7.38 1.69
CA LEU A 44 -16.95 -8.26 1.35
C LEU A 44 -15.76 -7.47 0.76
N ALA A 45 -16.05 -6.50 -0.12
CA ALA A 45 -15.05 -5.59 -0.67
C ALA A 45 -14.35 -4.78 0.42
N SER A 46 -15.11 -4.21 1.37
CA SER A 46 -14.56 -3.45 2.49
C SER A 46 -13.68 -4.30 3.39
N PHE A 47 -14.05 -5.56 3.61
CA PHE A 47 -13.23 -6.52 4.35
C PHE A 47 -11.88 -6.79 3.63
N LEU A 48 -11.91 -7.01 2.32
CA LEU A 48 -10.70 -7.22 1.51
C LEU A 48 -9.78 -5.98 1.50
N VAL A 49 -10.33 -4.80 1.38
CA VAL A 49 -9.57 -3.53 1.47
C VAL A 49 -8.95 -3.38 2.85
N GLY A 50 -9.67 -3.73 3.92
CA GLY A 50 -9.15 -3.75 5.29
C GLY A 50 -7.98 -4.72 5.47
N LEU A 51 -8.03 -5.90 4.84
CA LEU A 51 -6.92 -6.85 4.81
C LEU A 51 -5.68 -6.26 4.14
N GLY A 52 -5.87 -5.58 3.01
CA GLY A 52 -4.80 -4.89 2.30
C GLY A 52 -4.26 -3.66 3.04
N GLY A 53 -5.09 -2.98 3.82
CA GLY A 53 -4.73 -1.79 4.61
C GLY A 53 -3.67 -2.06 5.69
N SER A 54 -3.53 -3.32 6.16
CA SER A 54 -2.46 -3.72 7.07
C SER A 54 -1.06 -3.56 6.46
N MET A 55 -0.97 -3.47 5.13
CA MET A 55 0.26 -3.18 4.41
C MET A 55 0.87 -1.83 4.81
N TYR A 56 0.05 -0.81 4.99
CA TYR A 56 0.53 0.51 5.40
C TYR A 56 1.15 0.50 6.80
N THR A 57 0.51 -0.19 7.75
CA THR A 57 0.94 -0.18 9.15
C THR A 57 2.14 -1.08 9.44
N VAL A 58 2.35 -2.14 8.66
CA VAL A 58 3.40 -3.14 8.90
C VAL A 58 4.50 -3.06 7.83
N GLN A 59 4.12 -2.98 6.57
CA GLN A 59 5.06 -3.09 5.46
C GLN A 59 5.89 -1.82 5.25
N CYS A 60 5.29 -0.62 5.36
CA CYS A 60 6.02 0.62 5.17
C CYS A 60 7.15 0.83 6.20
N PRO A 61 6.90 0.68 7.53
CA PRO A 61 7.97 0.78 8.51
C PRO A 61 9.03 -0.32 8.34
N LEU A 62 8.62 -1.54 8.01
CA LEU A 62 9.55 -2.64 7.79
C LEU A 62 10.43 -2.40 6.56
N LEU A 63 9.85 -1.89 5.48
CA LEU A 63 10.57 -1.54 4.26
C LEU A 63 11.56 -0.40 4.50
N ALA A 64 11.16 0.64 5.23
CA ALA A 64 12.04 1.73 5.61
C ALA A 64 13.23 1.24 6.44
N LYS A 65 12.98 0.38 7.43
CA LYS A 65 14.03 -0.22 8.27
C LYS A 65 14.99 -1.10 7.47
N THR A 66 14.47 -1.93 6.57
CA THR A 66 15.30 -2.83 5.76
C THR A 66 16.08 -2.15 4.65
N ALA A 67 15.54 -1.06 4.07
CA ALA A 67 16.18 -0.33 2.97
C ALA A 67 17.21 0.70 3.45
N LEU A 68 16.92 1.41 4.54
CA LEU A 68 17.69 2.56 5.00
C LEU A 68 18.57 2.26 6.23
N GLY A 69 18.32 1.14 6.92
CA GLY A 69 19.04 0.77 8.15
C GLY A 69 18.41 1.36 9.41
N GLU A 70 19.00 1.02 10.58
CA GLU A 70 18.43 1.37 11.89
C GLU A 70 18.91 2.72 12.42
N LYS A 71 20.03 3.23 11.93
CA LYS A 71 20.76 4.34 12.55
C LYS A 71 19.99 5.66 12.54
N ASP A 72 19.27 5.96 11.43
CA ASP A 72 18.52 7.20 11.28
C ASP A 72 17.02 6.95 11.03
N TYR A 73 16.55 5.75 11.36
CA TYR A 73 15.19 5.29 11.13
C TYR A 73 14.13 6.27 11.67
N SER A 74 14.30 6.76 12.88
CA SER A 74 13.33 7.63 13.55
C SER A 74 13.10 8.94 12.78
N SER A 75 14.19 9.60 12.36
CA SER A 75 14.11 10.86 11.62
C SER A 75 13.50 10.67 10.23
N ILE A 76 13.91 9.61 9.53
CA ILE A 76 13.40 9.29 8.20
C ILE A 76 11.92 8.91 8.28
N TRP A 77 11.53 8.12 9.28
CA TRP A 77 10.13 7.73 9.48
C TRP A 77 9.23 8.93 9.76
N SER A 78 9.67 9.88 10.59
CA SER A 78 8.92 11.12 10.86
C SER A 78 8.70 11.94 9.60
N LEU A 79 9.72 12.06 8.74
CA LEU A 79 9.62 12.76 7.47
C LEU A 79 8.66 12.06 6.50
N MET A 80 8.70 10.73 6.42
CA MET A 80 7.78 9.93 5.61
C MET A 80 6.34 10.10 6.09
N MET A 81 6.10 10.12 7.40
CA MET A 81 4.77 10.33 7.98
C MET A 81 4.23 11.73 7.70
N MET A 82 5.08 12.76 7.75
CA MET A 82 4.70 14.12 7.38
C MET A 82 4.26 14.20 5.91
N GLY A 83 5.06 13.63 5.00
CA GLY A 83 4.72 13.56 3.59
C GLY A 83 3.42 12.79 3.33
N ASN A 84 3.21 11.67 4.03
CA ASN A 84 1.99 10.88 3.95
C ASN A 84 0.74 11.68 4.36
N SER A 85 0.82 12.47 5.42
CA SER A 85 -0.30 13.30 5.89
C SER A 85 -0.68 14.36 4.86
N MET A 86 0.31 14.99 4.21
CA MET A 86 0.06 15.96 3.13
C MET A 86 -0.61 15.31 1.92
N VAL A 87 -0.10 14.17 1.46
CA VAL A 87 -0.69 13.41 0.33
C VAL A 87 -2.08 12.90 0.70
N GLY A 88 -2.29 12.45 1.93
CA GLY A 88 -3.60 12.04 2.43
C GLY A 88 -4.65 13.14 2.31
N ALA A 89 -4.32 14.35 2.74
CA ALA A 89 -5.22 15.50 2.62
C ALA A 89 -5.58 15.81 1.15
N LEU A 90 -4.60 15.78 0.26
CA LEU A 90 -4.82 15.98 -1.18
C LEU A 90 -5.65 14.85 -1.80
N SER A 91 -5.50 13.62 -1.34
CA SER A 91 -6.25 12.46 -1.84
C SER A 91 -7.75 12.58 -1.57
N PHE A 92 -8.16 13.07 -0.40
CA PHE A 92 -9.57 13.30 -0.11
C PHE A 92 -10.20 14.34 -1.05
N SER A 93 -9.49 15.43 -1.32
CA SER A 93 -9.95 16.45 -2.28
C SER A 93 -10.04 15.89 -3.71
N SER A 94 -9.08 15.06 -4.11
CA SER A 94 -9.08 14.43 -5.44
C SER A 94 -10.26 13.47 -5.63
N ILE A 95 -10.65 12.70 -4.61
CA ILE A 95 -11.80 11.78 -4.67
C ILE A 95 -13.10 12.57 -4.90
N GLY A 96 -13.26 13.72 -4.22
CA GLY A 96 -14.40 14.61 -4.44
C GLY A 96 -14.47 15.12 -5.88
N LEU A 97 -13.36 15.59 -6.42
CA LEU A 97 -13.27 16.05 -7.81
C LEU A 97 -13.64 14.96 -8.84
N PHE A 98 -13.22 13.72 -8.63
CA PHE A 98 -13.60 12.61 -9.51
C PHE A 98 -15.11 12.37 -9.53
N TYR A 99 -15.77 12.53 -8.39
CA TYR A 99 -17.23 12.42 -8.30
C TYR A 99 -17.93 13.59 -8.99
N ASP A 100 -17.45 14.82 -8.76
CA ASP A 100 -18.05 16.03 -9.33
C ASP A 100 -17.97 16.07 -10.87
N VAL A 101 -16.87 15.58 -11.44
CA VAL A 101 -16.65 15.58 -12.90
C VAL A 101 -17.20 14.33 -13.57
N GLY A 102 -17.09 13.16 -12.94
CA GLY A 102 -17.42 11.87 -13.54
C GLY A 102 -18.75 11.26 -13.09
N GLY A 103 -19.42 11.80 -12.05
CA GLY A 103 -20.64 11.25 -11.49
C GLY A 103 -20.48 9.84 -10.87
N SER A 104 -19.25 9.35 -10.76
CA SER A 104 -18.96 7.99 -10.31
C SER A 104 -17.61 7.89 -9.60
N TYR A 105 -17.54 7.05 -8.57
CA TYR A 105 -16.30 6.75 -7.84
C TYR A 105 -15.38 5.73 -8.55
N VAL A 106 -15.82 5.15 -9.67
CA VAL A 106 -15.04 4.13 -10.41
C VAL A 106 -13.67 4.66 -10.83
N GLY A 107 -13.61 5.92 -11.31
CA GLY A 107 -12.35 6.57 -11.68
C GLY A 107 -11.38 6.71 -10.49
N ALA A 108 -11.90 7.05 -9.32
CA ALA A 108 -11.10 7.14 -8.10
C ALA A 108 -10.52 5.78 -7.68
N PHE A 109 -11.30 4.70 -7.78
CA PHE A 109 -10.83 3.35 -7.46
C PHE A 109 -9.78 2.85 -8.44
N LEU A 110 -9.94 3.11 -9.74
CA LEU A 110 -8.94 2.76 -10.75
C LEU A 110 -7.64 3.52 -10.52
N MET A 111 -7.72 4.82 -10.23
CA MET A 111 -6.55 5.64 -9.89
C MET A 111 -5.84 5.09 -8.65
N ALA A 112 -6.57 4.69 -7.61
CA ALA A 112 -6.01 4.10 -6.41
C ALA A 112 -5.26 2.80 -6.70
N ILE A 113 -5.81 1.91 -7.52
CA ILE A 113 -5.16 0.65 -7.92
C ILE A 113 -3.86 0.94 -8.69
N CYS A 114 -3.87 1.89 -9.63
CA CYS A 114 -2.68 2.27 -10.40
C CYS A 114 -1.57 2.85 -9.49
N LEU A 115 -1.92 3.76 -8.58
CA LEU A 115 -0.98 4.35 -7.64
C LEU A 115 -0.39 3.30 -6.69
N TYR A 116 -1.22 2.37 -6.22
CA TYR A 116 -0.77 1.27 -5.37
C TYR A 116 0.17 0.32 -6.11
N GLY A 117 -0.15 0.00 -7.37
CA GLY A 117 0.72 -0.78 -8.25
C GLY A 117 2.08 -0.13 -8.46
N ALA A 118 2.10 1.17 -8.75
CA ALA A 118 3.33 1.94 -8.89
C ALA A 118 4.15 1.94 -7.59
N ALA A 119 3.52 2.13 -6.43
CA ALA A 119 4.18 2.10 -5.13
C ALA A 119 4.83 0.73 -4.84
N VAL A 120 4.16 -0.37 -5.17
CA VAL A 120 4.72 -1.73 -5.01
C VAL A 120 5.91 -1.96 -5.94
N LEU A 121 5.85 -1.51 -7.19
CA LEU A 121 6.96 -1.61 -8.13
C LEU A 121 8.19 -0.83 -7.64
N ILE A 122 8.00 0.41 -7.20
CA ILE A 122 9.07 1.25 -6.63
C ILE A 122 9.66 0.59 -5.38
N GLY A 123 8.83 0.08 -4.48
CA GLY A 123 9.27 -0.63 -3.27
C GLY A 123 10.07 -1.90 -3.58
N ALA A 124 9.62 -2.70 -4.54
CA ALA A 124 10.34 -3.90 -4.98
C ALA A 124 11.69 -3.56 -5.63
N PHE A 125 11.73 -2.47 -6.41
CA PHE A 125 12.96 -1.98 -7.03
C PHE A 125 13.97 -1.47 -5.99
N ALA A 126 13.51 -0.69 -5.02
CA ALA A 126 14.33 -0.20 -3.92
C ALA A 126 14.94 -1.33 -3.09
N LEU A 127 14.17 -2.38 -2.78
CA LEU A 127 14.68 -3.58 -2.10
C LEU A 127 15.73 -4.34 -2.91
N ASN A 128 15.56 -4.41 -4.23
CA ASN A 128 16.55 -5.07 -5.09
C ASN A 128 17.87 -4.31 -5.08
N LYS A 129 17.81 -2.98 -5.20
CA LYS A 129 19.00 -2.12 -5.22
C LYS A 129 19.72 -2.11 -3.87
N SER A 130 18.97 -2.06 -2.78
CA SER A 130 19.53 -2.14 -1.42
C SER A 130 20.28 -3.46 -1.17
N LYS A 131 19.76 -4.59 -1.67
CA LYS A 131 20.45 -5.87 -1.59
C LYS A 131 21.75 -5.91 -2.40
N GLN A 132 21.81 -5.22 -3.54
CA GLN A 132 23.04 -5.12 -4.34
C GLN A 132 24.10 -4.30 -3.62
N LEU A 133 23.75 -3.15 -3.06
CA LEU A 133 24.69 -2.28 -2.34
C LEU A 133 25.29 -2.97 -1.11
N ARG A 134 24.51 -3.76 -0.38
CA ARG A 134 25.01 -4.55 0.75
C ARG A 134 26.00 -5.63 0.35
N LYS A 135 25.88 -6.21 -0.85
CA LYS A 135 26.83 -7.19 -1.36
C LYS A 135 28.16 -6.59 -1.80
N THR A 136 28.19 -5.30 -2.08
CA THR A 136 29.39 -4.58 -2.54
C THR A 136 30.23 -4.02 -1.38
N GLN A 137 29.66 -4.02 -0.15
CA GLN A 137 30.34 -3.52 1.06
C GLN A 137 30.94 -4.64 1.94
N ILE A 138 30.89 -5.91 1.51
CA ILE A 138 31.57 -7.06 2.10
C ILE A 138 32.67 -7.51 1.17
#